data_3416ec253a00e61206a0bde6da70618e
#
_entry.id   3416ec253a00e61206a0bde6da70618e
#
_cell.length_a   1.000
_cell.length_b   1.000
_cell.length_c   1.000
_cell.angle_alpha   90.00
_cell.angle_beta   90.00
_cell.angle_gamma   90.00
#
_symmetry.space_group_name_H-M   'P 1'
#
loop_
_entity.id
_entity.type
_entity.pdbx_description
1 polymer ?
#
loop_
_entity_poly.entity_id
_entity_poly.type
_entity_poly.pdbx_seq_one_letter_code
_entity_poly.pdbx_strand_id
1 'polypeptide(L)'
;MDYRCRIYSQRLCFIRHPEKTDLRIGTDRDGYMSREAVDVELILSSDSLREGRFSLSVTDDAAVLRDSLQDNIVSELLLNSDLKGYIEDPGFYFREVNRATDRCLDLLLLTQGWTRFDVGAVAAGEFEQLDYYMERGQTISGRVKNFWGKEAKDAQLTLLSTNMQFDVLQADSTGHFLVERISFPENTGFIVQARNSKGRKGVEVIIDSEVYLAPEIQIPYERRQANGEDEFYKQFGRDFYYDHGVKVYVLDEALVRRTPPKKNYSFYDASARYMLDSARLAAMKQKDMRTALMEIPGVMVIGEEITYRGKKLYLVLNDFPEEFDRIMMMNPEQFLSISLLDERMSYFYFGQEAPDGALIFTENFDYRPERLKQRGLSVFRPLGYQKPVDFYIPRYDVDSVRLAMADSTDIRPTVYWNPNIKLKTSEPTHVRFFMDDACDHCTFILEGVLNDGTVCRKEKKISLRR
;
A
#
# COMPACT_ATOMS: atom_id res chain seq x y z
N MET A 1 46.87 5.40 -0.93
CA MET A 1 46.95 4.05 -0.33
C MET A 1 48.42 3.60 -0.34
N ASP A 2 48.91 3.07 0.78
CA ASP A 2 50.29 2.53 0.83
C ASP A 2 50.30 1.04 0.46
N TYR A 3 51.52 0.42 0.45
CA TYR A 3 51.72 -1.00 0.12
C TYR A 3 51.08 -1.97 1.13
N ARG A 4 50.60 -1.47 2.27
CA ARG A 4 49.83 -2.22 3.31
C ARG A 4 48.32 -1.96 3.22
N CYS A 5 47.82 -1.43 2.11
CA CYS A 5 46.44 -1.08 1.89
C CYS A 5 45.87 -0.03 2.85
N ARG A 6 46.72 0.77 3.54
CA ARG A 6 46.24 1.88 4.39
C ARG A 6 45.82 3.05 3.53
N ILE A 7 44.61 3.52 3.77
CA ILE A 7 44.04 4.69 3.10
C ILE A 7 44.42 5.93 3.91
N TYR A 8 45.10 6.88 3.30
CA TYR A 8 45.45 8.15 3.94
C TYR A 8 44.52 9.27 3.59
N SER A 9 43.89 9.18 2.45
CA SER A 9 42.88 10.14 1.99
C SER A 9 42.01 9.49 0.94
N GLN A 10 40.72 9.81 0.97
CA GLN A 10 39.75 9.38 -0.02
C GLN A 10 38.75 10.51 -0.29
N ARG A 11 38.19 10.53 -1.48
CA ARG A 11 37.09 11.42 -1.82
C ARG A 11 36.19 10.75 -2.83
N LEU A 12 34.93 11.15 -2.84
CA LEU A 12 34.00 10.81 -3.90
C LEU A 12 34.24 11.71 -5.12
N CYS A 13 34.10 11.14 -6.28
CA CYS A 13 34.14 11.86 -7.56
C CYS A 13 32.99 11.34 -8.40
N PHE A 14 32.17 12.23 -8.94
CA PHE A 14 31.15 11.86 -9.88
C PHE A 14 31.74 11.73 -11.28
N ILE A 15 31.59 10.58 -11.90
CA ILE A 15 32.03 10.34 -13.27
C ILE A 15 30.80 10.33 -14.17
N ARG A 16 30.66 11.37 -14.98
CA ARG A 16 29.55 11.47 -15.93
C ARG A 16 29.88 10.63 -17.16
N HIS A 17 29.11 9.59 -17.38
CA HIS A 17 29.21 8.82 -18.61
C HIS A 17 28.36 9.50 -19.70
N PRO A 18 28.85 9.54 -20.97
CA PRO A 18 28.04 10.03 -22.07
C PRO A 18 26.77 9.17 -22.19
N GLU A 19 25.61 9.83 -22.16
CA GLU A 19 24.34 9.14 -22.31
C GLU A 19 24.25 8.50 -23.70
N LYS A 20 24.11 7.19 -23.73
CA LYS A 20 23.86 6.39 -24.94
C LYS A 20 22.42 6.01 -25.11
N THR A 21 21.53 6.59 -24.29
CA THR A 21 20.14 6.23 -24.19
C THR A 21 19.28 7.47 -24.27
N ASP A 22 18.30 7.48 -25.16
CA ASP A 22 17.32 8.55 -25.29
C ASP A 22 15.92 8.01 -25.03
N LEU A 23 15.18 8.74 -24.20
CA LEU A 23 13.77 8.48 -23.92
C LEU A 23 12.92 9.51 -24.64
N ARG A 24 11.89 9.03 -25.34
CA ARG A 24 10.91 9.90 -25.99
C ARG A 24 9.51 9.57 -25.56
N ILE A 25 8.71 10.63 -25.34
CA ILE A 25 7.29 10.55 -25.07
C ILE A 25 6.59 11.17 -26.26
N GLY A 26 6.00 10.34 -27.11
CA GLY A 26 5.14 10.73 -28.24
C GLY A 26 3.69 10.80 -27.78
N THR A 27 2.92 11.72 -28.34
CA THR A 27 1.46 11.78 -28.20
C THR A 27 0.87 11.84 -29.59
N ASP A 28 -0.28 11.22 -29.80
CA ASP A 28 -0.95 11.18 -31.11
C ASP A 28 -1.38 12.58 -31.59
N ARG A 29 -1.50 13.54 -30.66
CA ARG A 29 -1.87 14.94 -30.92
C ARG A 29 -1.13 15.90 -30.00
N ASP A 30 -1.15 17.19 -30.36
CA ASP A 30 -0.57 18.28 -29.55
C ASP A 30 -1.54 18.87 -28.52
N GLY A 31 -2.83 18.52 -28.60
CA GLY A 31 -3.85 19.00 -27.68
C GLY A 31 -5.08 18.12 -27.69
N TYR A 32 -5.76 18.07 -26.56
CA TYR A 32 -6.90 17.18 -26.29
C TYR A 32 -8.04 17.98 -25.67
N MET A 33 -9.25 17.47 -25.84
CA MET A 33 -10.44 17.97 -25.14
C MET A 33 -10.62 17.22 -23.81
N SER A 34 -11.51 17.77 -22.96
CA SER A 34 -11.99 17.10 -21.76
C SER A 34 -12.50 15.68 -22.08
N ARG A 35 -12.12 14.71 -21.25
CA ARG A 35 -12.49 13.29 -21.38
C ARG A 35 -12.08 12.61 -22.69
N GLU A 36 -11.25 13.24 -23.48
CA GLU A 36 -10.73 12.66 -24.70
C GLU A 36 -9.62 11.64 -24.40
N ALA A 37 -9.55 10.59 -25.22
CA ALA A 37 -8.51 9.59 -25.12
C ALA A 37 -7.16 10.16 -25.58
N VAL A 38 -6.13 9.85 -24.81
CA VAL A 38 -4.72 10.19 -25.11
C VAL A 38 -3.99 8.88 -25.39
N ASP A 39 -3.46 8.78 -26.60
CA ASP A 39 -2.59 7.67 -26.97
C ASP A 39 -1.13 8.14 -26.88
N VAL A 40 -0.38 7.52 -26.00
CA VAL A 40 1.02 7.84 -25.70
C VAL A 40 1.92 6.75 -26.22
N GLU A 41 2.92 7.13 -26.99
CA GLU A 41 3.99 6.25 -27.45
C GLU A 41 5.27 6.54 -26.65
N LEU A 42 5.79 5.52 -26.00
CA LEU A 42 7.02 5.57 -25.22
C LEU A 42 8.12 4.84 -25.98
N ILE A 43 9.19 5.55 -26.29
CA ILE A 43 10.30 5.03 -27.07
C ILE A 43 11.57 5.09 -26.27
N LEU A 44 12.24 3.94 -26.15
CA LEU A 44 13.59 3.80 -25.61
C LEU A 44 14.53 3.59 -26.79
N SER A 45 15.48 4.51 -27.00
CA SER A 45 16.49 4.42 -28.04
C SER A 45 17.88 4.27 -27.44
N SER A 46 18.68 3.34 -27.95
CA SER A 46 20.06 3.14 -27.55
C SER A 46 20.84 2.44 -28.65
N ASP A 47 22.16 2.55 -28.61
CA ASP A 47 23.08 1.85 -29.54
C ASP A 47 23.10 0.33 -29.38
N SER A 48 22.51 -0.19 -28.30
CA SER A 48 22.44 -1.61 -27.98
C SER A 48 21.03 -2.01 -27.55
N LEU A 49 20.75 -3.31 -27.60
CA LEU A 49 19.49 -3.85 -27.07
C LEU A 49 19.47 -3.69 -25.55
N ARG A 50 18.54 -2.89 -25.07
CA ARG A 50 18.31 -2.62 -23.64
C ARG A 50 16.84 -2.75 -23.31
N GLU A 51 16.58 -3.07 -22.06
CA GLU A 51 15.24 -3.05 -21.49
C GLU A 51 15.30 -2.52 -20.05
N GLY A 52 14.19 -2.03 -19.57
CA GLY A 52 14.10 -1.53 -18.20
C GLY A 52 12.66 -1.41 -17.72
N ARG A 53 12.53 -1.04 -16.47
CA ARG A 53 11.24 -0.76 -15.83
C ARG A 53 11.12 0.70 -15.52
N PHE A 54 9.97 1.24 -15.86
CA PHE A 54 9.68 2.67 -15.80
C PHE A 54 8.33 2.92 -15.12
N SER A 55 8.21 4.07 -14.51
CA SER A 55 6.93 4.66 -14.13
C SER A 55 6.59 5.81 -15.07
N LEU A 56 5.31 5.99 -15.35
CA LEU A 56 4.79 7.16 -16.05
C LEU A 56 3.75 7.82 -15.16
N SER A 57 3.96 9.09 -14.86
CA SER A 57 2.96 9.96 -14.24
C SER A 57 2.56 11.08 -15.19
N VAL A 58 1.27 11.42 -15.17
CA VAL A 58 0.72 12.59 -15.87
C VAL A 58 -0.06 13.38 -14.84
N THR A 59 0.38 14.60 -14.56
CA THR A 59 -0.22 15.44 -13.54
C THR A 59 -0.64 16.78 -14.10
N ASP A 60 -1.69 17.35 -13.54
CA ASP A 60 -2.12 18.71 -13.81
C ASP A 60 -1.13 19.70 -13.18
N ASP A 61 -0.58 20.62 -14.01
CA ASP A 61 0.39 21.61 -13.57
C ASP A 61 -0.24 22.68 -12.62
N ALA A 62 -1.56 22.84 -12.62
CA ALA A 62 -2.27 23.73 -11.71
C ALA A 62 -2.41 23.11 -10.30
N ALA A 63 -2.60 21.78 -10.24
CA ALA A 63 -2.75 21.07 -8.97
C ALA A 63 -1.41 20.68 -8.35
N VAL A 64 -0.44 20.29 -9.19
CA VAL A 64 0.87 19.82 -8.73
C VAL A 64 1.94 20.85 -9.08
N LEU A 65 2.24 21.71 -8.10
CA LEU A 65 3.31 22.67 -8.24
C LEU A 65 4.65 21.95 -8.29
N ARG A 66 5.39 22.13 -9.38
CA ARG A 66 6.68 21.47 -9.61
C ARG A 66 7.82 22.43 -9.41
N ASP A 67 8.78 21.99 -8.62
CA ASP A 67 10.08 22.62 -8.55
C ASP A 67 11.09 21.75 -9.31
N SER A 68 11.69 22.30 -10.35
CA SER A 68 12.70 21.61 -11.16
C SER A 68 14.01 21.29 -10.43
N LEU A 69 14.17 21.84 -9.22
CA LEU A 69 15.31 21.62 -8.35
C LEU A 69 15.07 20.52 -7.32
N GLN A 70 13.80 20.08 -7.16
CA GLN A 70 13.43 18.99 -6.26
C GLN A 70 14.12 17.68 -6.64
N ASP A 71 14.13 16.80 -5.67
CA ASP A 71 14.61 15.45 -5.83
C ASP A 71 13.81 14.67 -6.89
N ASN A 72 14.51 13.80 -7.60
CA ASN A 72 13.97 12.93 -8.64
C ASN A 72 14.79 11.64 -8.69
N ILE A 73 14.38 10.68 -9.50
CA ILE A 73 15.07 9.38 -9.58
C ILE A 73 16.56 9.50 -9.89
N VAL A 74 16.97 10.51 -10.65
CA VAL A 74 18.39 10.70 -11.03
C VAL A 74 19.19 11.20 -9.83
N SER A 75 18.71 12.25 -9.13
CA SER A 75 19.37 12.77 -7.95
C SER A 75 19.33 11.78 -6.78
N GLU A 76 18.23 11.08 -6.61
CA GLU A 76 18.11 10.06 -5.56
C GLU A 76 19.11 8.92 -5.74
N LEU A 77 19.13 8.28 -6.92
CA LEU A 77 19.95 7.11 -7.15
C LEU A 77 21.44 7.42 -7.41
N LEU A 78 21.76 8.62 -7.93
CA LEU A 78 23.13 8.98 -8.28
C LEU A 78 23.82 9.92 -7.28
N LEU A 79 23.08 10.45 -6.29
CA LEU A 79 23.62 11.40 -5.34
C LEU A 79 23.16 11.10 -3.90
N ASN A 80 21.87 11.24 -3.60
CA ASN A 80 21.35 11.15 -2.24
C ASN A 80 21.58 9.77 -1.63
N SER A 81 21.48 8.71 -2.42
CA SER A 81 21.69 7.33 -1.96
C SER A 81 23.14 7.06 -1.51
N ASP A 82 24.10 7.83 -1.99
CA ASP A 82 25.52 7.66 -1.70
C ASP A 82 26.11 8.70 -0.74
N LEU A 83 25.35 9.72 -0.40
CA LEU A 83 25.77 10.77 0.54
C LEU A 83 24.92 10.74 1.81
N LYS A 84 25.54 11.03 2.93
CA LYS A 84 24.86 11.13 4.22
C LYS A 84 24.56 12.59 4.53
N GLY A 85 23.32 12.85 4.94
CA GLY A 85 22.88 14.18 5.33
C GLY A 85 21.99 14.84 4.26
N TYR A 86 21.54 16.03 4.56
CA TYR A 86 20.64 16.79 3.70
C TYR A 86 21.42 17.46 2.54
N ILE A 87 20.87 17.36 1.35
CA ILE A 87 21.35 18.05 0.15
C ILE A 87 20.23 18.98 -0.30
N GLU A 88 20.51 20.27 -0.31
CA GLU A 88 19.59 21.29 -0.79
C GLU A 88 19.49 21.22 -2.32
N ASP A 89 18.25 21.26 -2.84
CA ASP A 89 17.95 21.29 -4.27
C ASP A 89 18.72 20.25 -5.10
N PRO A 90 18.63 18.95 -4.79
CA PRO A 90 19.47 17.91 -5.39
C PRO A 90 19.28 17.77 -6.90
N GLY A 91 18.10 18.14 -7.45
CA GLY A 91 17.85 18.19 -8.89
C GLY A 91 18.70 19.20 -9.64
N PHE A 92 19.23 20.24 -8.94
CA PHE A 92 20.09 21.25 -9.55
C PHE A 92 21.33 20.64 -10.22
N TYR A 93 21.95 19.65 -9.60
CA TYR A 93 23.22 19.05 -10.05
C TYR A 93 23.05 18.22 -11.34
N PHE A 94 21.84 17.83 -11.71
CA PHE A 94 21.54 16.99 -12.86
C PHE A 94 20.66 17.67 -13.92
N ARG A 95 20.11 18.85 -13.61
CA ARG A 95 19.21 19.56 -14.54
C ARG A 95 19.85 19.91 -15.87
N GLU A 96 21.08 20.39 -15.83
CA GLU A 96 21.86 20.78 -17.00
C GLU A 96 23.27 20.20 -16.89
N VAL A 97 23.72 19.61 -18.00
CA VAL A 97 25.09 19.10 -18.11
C VAL A 97 25.98 20.21 -18.63
N ASN A 98 26.63 20.94 -17.72
CA ASN A 98 27.58 21.98 -18.07
C ASN A 98 28.71 22.07 -17.04
N ARG A 99 29.78 22.80 -17.41
CA ARG A 99 30.99 22.92 -16.56
C ARG A 99 30.72 23.54 -15.18
N ALA A 100 29.71 24.40 -15.06
CA ALA A 100 29.37 25.04 -13.80
C ALA A 100 28.69 24.05 -12.85
N THR A 101 27.70 23.30 -13.34
CA THR A 101 27.00 22.26 -12.55
C THR A 101 27.95 21.13 -12.15
N ASP A 102 28.87 20.71 -13.04
CA ASP A 102 29.87 19.69 -12.73
C ASP A 102 30.81 20.17 -11.63
N ARG A 103 31.20 21.45 -11.66
CA ARG A 103 32.04 22.03 -10.60
C ARG A 103 31.29 22.13 -9.26
N CYS A 104 30.01 22.53 -9.28
CA CYS A 104 29.20 22.55 -8.07
C CYS A 104 29.04 21.16 -7.46
N LEU A 105 28.81 20.14 -8.28
CA LEU A 105 28.75 18.75 -7.85
C LEU A 105 30.08 18.26 -7.25
N ASP A 106 31.22 18.59 -7.86
CA ASP A 106 32.53 18.24 -7.32
C ASP A 106 32.79 18.94 -5.96
N LEU A 107 32.38 20.21 -5.80
CA LEU A 107 32.47 20.94 -4.53
C LEU A 107 31.56 20.30 -3.46
N LEU A 108 30.34 19.90 -3.80
CA LEU A 108 29.46 19.17 -2.90
C LEU A 108 30.13 17.89 -2.40
N LEU A 109 30.69 17.08 -3.32
CA LEU A 109 31.36 15.82 -2.98
C LEU A 109 32.65 16.01 -2.18
N LEU A 110 33.30 17.19 -2.26
CA LEU A 110 34.42 17.55 -1.41
C LEU A 110 34.00 17.91 0.02
N THR A 111 32.79 18.43 0.21
CA THR A 111 32.26 18.83 1.52
C THR A 111 31.52 17.70 2.23
N GLN A 112 30.91 16.78 1.49
CA GLN A 112 30.23 15.60 2.01
C GLN A 112 31.22 14.44 2.17
N GLY A 113 31.88 14.39 3.33
CA GLY A 113 33.00 13.45 3.58
C GLY A 113 32.58 12.01 3.91
N TRP A 114 31.33 11.62 3.71
CA TRP A 114 30.86 10.26 4.03
C TRP A 114 31.03 9.30 2.87
N THR A 115 31.36 8.05 3.20
CA THR A 115 31.37 6.92 2.27
C THR A 115 30.44 5.85 2.78
N ARG A 116 29.75 5.17 1.88
CA ARG A 116 28.78 4.12 2.20
C ARG A 116 29.40 2.96 2.99
N PHE A 117 30.67 2.67 2.76
CA PHE A 117 31.39 1.58 3.41
C PHE A 117 32.86 1.97 3.65
N ASP A 118 33.50 1.32 4.62
CA ASP A 118 34.94 1.47 4.86
C ASP A 118 35.73 0.72 3.78
N VAL A 119 36.32 1.47 2.85
CA VAL A 119 37.09 0.92 1.73
C VAL A 119 38.30 0.13 2.22
N GLY A 120 38.92 0.52 3.36
CA GLY A 120 40.06 -0.17 3.95
C GLY A 120 39.67 -1.55 4.49
N ALA A 121 38.58 -1.62 5.23
CA ALA A 121 38.02 -2.85 5.75
C ALA A 121 37.62 -3.82 4.61
N VAL A 122 36.88 -3.30 3.60
CA VAL A 122 36.48 -4.09 2.43
C VAL A 122 37.69 -4.61 1.64
N ALA A 123 38.74 -3.79 1.47
CA ALA A 123 39.98 -4.22 0.83
C ALA A 123 40.74 -5.28 1.63
N ALA A 124 40.59 -5.31 2.95
CA ALA A 124 41.09 -6.35 3.84
C ALA A 124 40.22 -7.62 3.88
N GLY A 125 39.06 -7.61 3.21
CA GLY A 125 38.09 -8.71 3.24
C GLY A 125 37.15 -8.67 4.45
N GLU A 126 37.13 -7.57 5.16
CA GLU A 126 36.23 -7.34 6.28
C GLU A 126 34.97 -6.64 5.76
N PHE A 127 33.84 -7.31 5.84
CA PHE A 127 32.54 -6.78 5.43
C PHE A 127 31.70 -6.45 6.67
N GLU A 128 31.02 -5.34 6.60
CA GLU A 128 30.05 -4.97 7.62
C GLU A 128 28.96 -6.05 7.71
N GLN A 129 28.63 -6.47 8.92
CA GLN A 129 27.52 -7.38 9.12
C GLN A 129 26.22 -6.63 8.88
N LEU A 130 25.35 -7.21 8.06
CA LEU A 130 24.05 -6.64 7.81
C LEU A 130 23.23 -6.68 9.10
N ASP A 131 22.72 -5.55 9.53
CA ASP A 131 21.81 -5.46 10.67
C ASP A 131 20.50 -6.20 10.38
N TYR A 132 20.16 -6.32 9.08
CA TYR A 132 18.94 -6.94 8.60
C TYR A 132 19.24 -7.89 7.45
N TYR A 133 18.64 -9.07 7.52
CA TYR A 133 18.70 -10.01 6.40
C TYR A 133 17.62 -9.65 5.36
N MET A 134 17.93 -9.97 4.10
CA MET A 134 16.93 -9.83 3.03
C MET A 134 15.71 -10.70 3.35
N GLU A 135 14.55 -10.10 3.48
CA GLU A 135 13.28 -10.80 3.64
C GLU A 135 12.94 -11.54 2.34
N ARG A 136 12.86 -12.88 2.43
CA ARG A 136 12.53 -13.74 1.29
C ARG A 136 11.07 -14.22 1.30
N GLY A 137 10.27 -13.67 2.16
CA GLY A 137 8.89 -14.02 2.44
C GLY A 137 8.59 -13.78 3.91
N GLN A 138 7.33 -13.91 4.26
CA GLN A 138 6.87 -13.75 5.63
C GLN A 138 7.23 -14.97 6.46
N THR A 139 7.26 -14.79 7.76
CA THR A 139 7.66 -15.79 8.73
C THR A 139 6.59 -15.92 9.81
N ILE A 140 6.25 -17.15 10.20
CA ILE A 140 5.42 -17.44 11.36
C ILE A 140 6.24 -18.32 12.29
N SER A 141 6.41 -17.89 13.53
CA SER A 141 7.13 -18.64 14.55
C SER A 141 6.33 -18.74 15.84
N GLY A 142 6.74 -19.65 16.70
CA GLY A 142 6.12 -19.82 17.98
C GLY A 142 6.69 -20.98 18.77
N ARG A 143 6.08 -21.25 19.93
CA ARG A 143 6.51 -22.29 20.85
C ARG A 143 5.34 -23.16 21.25
N VAL A 144 5.64 -24.44 21.45
CA VAL A 144 4.67 -25.41 21.96
C VAL A 144 5.09 -25.80 23.38
N LYS A 145 4.18 -25.61 24.34
CA LYS A 145 4.37 -26.01 25.73
C LYS A 145 3.41 -27.13 26.12
N ASN A 146 3.85 -27.97 27.03
CA ASN A 146 2.97 -28.96 27.62
C ASN A 146 2.09 -28.34 28.72
N PHE A 147 1.16 -29.14 29.27
CA PHE A 147 0.23 -28.70 30.33
C PHE A 147 0.94 -28.10 31.58
N TRP A 148 2.18 -28.51 31.84
CA TRP A 148 2.98 -28.06 32.97
C TRP A 148 3.83 -26.82 32.65
N GLY A 149 3.64 -26.20 31.50
CA GLY A 149 4.39 -25.02 31.02
C GLY A 149 5.82 -25.36 30.55
N LYS A 150 6.20 -26.63 30.48
CA LYS A 150 7.49 -27.06 29.94
C LYS A 150 7.41 -27.21 28.45
N GLU A 151 8.52 -26.97 27.75
CA GLU A 151 8.70 -27.11 26.31
C GLU A 151 8.24 -28.49 25.81
N ALA A 152 7.40 -28.52 24.77
CA ALA A 152 6.91 -29.76 24.19
C ALA A 152 7.79 -30.14 22.99
N LYS A 153 8.85 -30.88 23.24
CA LYS A 153 9.78 -31.38 22.20
C LYS A 153 9.06 -32.22 21.17
N ASP A 154 9.49 -32.09 19.90
CA ASP A 154 9.01 -32.90 18.80
C ASP A 154 7.47 -32.87 18.65
N ALA A 155 6.82 -31.79 19.06
CA ALA A 155 5.40 -31.61 18.88
C ALA A 155 5.06 -31.49 17.36
N GLN A 156 4.01 -32.17 16.96
CA GLN A 156 3.51 -32.11 15.60
C GLN A 156 2.53 -30.95 15.49
N LEU A 157 2.73 -30.07 14.48
CA LEU A 157 1.88 -28.94 14.22
C LEU A 157 1.26 -29.05 12.83
N THR A 158 0.04 -28.59 12.73
CA THR A 158 -0.66 -28.37 11.47
C THR A 158 -1.03 -26.91 11.39
N LEU A 159 -0.55 -26.23 10.34
CA LEU A 159 -0.87 -24.85 10.02
C LEU A 159 -1.88 -24.85 8.88
N LEU A 160 -2.98 -24.14 9.07
CA LEU A 160 -4.03 -23.94 8.04
C LEU A 160 -4.33 -22.44 7.94
N SER A 161 -4.32 -21.92 6.72
CA SER A 161 -4.75 -20.55 6.46
C SER A 161 -6.17 -20.48 5.93
N THR A 162 -6.80 -19.31 6.08
CA THR A 162 -8.11 -19.03 5.46
C THR A 162 -8.08 -19.10 3.93
N ASN A 163 -6.88 -18.97 3.32
CA ASN A 163 -6.66 -19.10 1.88
C ASN A 163 -6.35 -20.55 1.46
N MET A 164 -6.68 -21.55 2.29
CA MET A 164 -6.50 -22.98 2.00
C MET A 164 -5.03 -23.44 1.87
N GLN A 165 -4.07 -22.66 2.34
CA GLN A 165 -2.69 -23.13 2.47
C GLN A 165 -2.60 -24.06 3.67
N PHE A 166 -1.98 -25.21 3.48
CA PHE A 166 -1.83 -26.22 4.52
C PHE A 166 -0.36 -26.62 4.62
N ASP A 167 0.15 -26.67 5.86
CA ASP A 167 1.50 -27.14 6.13
C ASP A 167 1.53 -28.00 7.39
N VAL A 168 2.45 -28.97 7.43
CA VAL A 168 2.67 -29.87 8.55
C VAL A 168 4.11 -29.69 9.01
N LEU A 169 4.29 -29.32 10.25
CA LEU A 169 5.55 -28.98 10.87
C LEU A 169 5.84 -29.83 12.08
N GLN A 170 7.09 -29.83 12.49
CA GLN A 170 7.52 -30.41 13.75
C GLN A 170 8.29 -29.36 14.55
N ALA A 171 7.94 -29.17 15.82
CA ALA A 171 8.73 -28.35 16.72
C ALA A 171 10.09 -28.99 16.99
N ASP A 172 11.08 -28.17 17.22
CA ASP A 172 12.43 -28.63 17.57
C ASP A 172 12.54 -29.19 19.01
N SER A 173 13.77 -29.50 19.42
CA SER A 173 14.06 -30.01 20.78
C SER A 173 13.74 -29.01 21.89
N THR A 174 13.55 -27.72 21.56
CA THR A 174 13.17 -26.65 22.50
C THR A 174 11.68 -26.29 22.41
N GLY A 175 10.91 -27.04 21.61
CA GLY A 175 9.49 -26.78 21.41
C GLY A 175 9.21 -25.60 20.50
N HIS A 176 10.24 -25.04 19.86
CA HIS A 176 10.09 -23.93 18.90
C HIS A 176 9.75 -24.45 17.50
N PHE A 177 8.89 -23.75 16.78
CA PHE A 177 8.60 -24.00 15.36
C PHE A 177 8.76 -22.72 14.55
N LEU A 178 9.13 -22.88 13.29
CA LEU A 178 9.40 -21.80 12.36
C LEU A 178 8.91 -22.19 10.97
N VAL A 179 8.11 -21.31 10.37
CA VAL A 179 7.67 -21.38 8.98
C VAL A 179 8.21 -20.16 8.29
N GLU A 180 9.06 -20.35 7.31
CA GLU A 180 9.70 -19.28 6.55
C GLU A 180 9.26 -19.28 5.11
N ARG A 181 9.46 -18.15 4.44
CA ARG A 181 9.26 -17.97 3.00
C ARG A 181 7.82 -18.23 2.56
N ILE A 182 6.87 -17.97 3.42
CA ILE A 182 5.46 -17.98 3.07
C ILE A 182 5.06 -16.62 2.52
N SER A 183 4.05 -16.62 1.66
CA SER A 183 3.48 -15.38 1.12
C SER A 183 1.97 -15.43 1.29
N PHE A 184 1.45 -14.46 2.00
CA PHE A 184 0.02 -14.33 2.20
C PHE A 184 -0.38 -12.85 2.19
N PRO A 185 -1.56 -12.52 1.66
CA PRO A 185 -2.06 -11.16 1.67
C PRO A 185 -2.52 -10.74 3.07
N GLU A 186 -2.67 -9.46 3.27
CA GLU A 186 -3.30 -8.89 4.47
C GLU A 186 -4.66 -9.55 4.75
N ASN A 187 -5.05 -9.57 6.02
CA ASN A 187 -6.27 -10.20 6.50
C ASN A 187 -6.32 -11.74 6.39
N THR A 188 -5.24 -12.41 6.06
CA THR A 188 -5.17 -13.88 6.11
C THR A 188 -5.15 -14.36 7.55
N GLY A 189 -6.14 -15.16 7.93
CA GLY A 189 -6.20 -15.81 9.22
C GLY A 189 -5.48 -17.17 9.20
N PHE A 190 -4.84 -17.54 10.29
CA PHE A 190 -4.18 -18.82 10.46
C PHE A 190 -4.70 -19.57 11.68
N ILE A 191 -4.82 -20.87 11.52
CA ILE A 191 -5.15 -21.83 12.58
C ILE A 191 -3.95 -22.76 12.73
N VAL A 192 -3.36 -22.79 13.91
CA VAL A 192 -2.30 -23.75 14.26
C VAL A 192 -2.86 -24.78 15.23
N GLN A 193 -2.84 -26.04 14.83
CA GLN A 193 -3.15 -27.17 15.70
C GLN A 193 -1.86 -27.90 16.07
N ALA A 194 -1.61 -28.07 17.35
CA ALA A 194 -0.47 -28.84 17.83
C ALA A 194 -0.88 -30.10 18.61
N ARG A 195 -0.06 -31.11 18.47
CA ARG A 195 -0.13 -32.38 19.26
C ARG A 195 1.26 -32.69 19.78
N ASN A 196 1.34 -33.31 20.95
CA ASN A 196 2.64 -33.76 21.44
C ASN A 196 3.20 -34.91 20.56
N SER A 197 4.45 -35.31 20.78
CA SER A 197 5.11 -36.42 20.07
C SER A 197 4.33 -37.75 20.08
N LYS A 198 3.38 -37.92 21.03
CA LYS A 198 2.49 -39.10 21.15
C LYS A 198 1.10 -38.86 20.52
N GLY A 199 0.91 -37.77 19.74
CA GLY A 199 -0.36 -37.46 19.09
C GLY A 199 -1.46 -36.88 19.98
N ARG A 200 -1.19 -36.55 21.27
CA ARG A 200 -2.19 -36.09 22.25
C ARG A 200 -2.33 -34.55 22.20
N LYS A 201 -3.55 -34.05 22.40
CA LYS A 201 -3.90 -32.60 22.40
C LYS A 201 -3.55 -31.85 23.71
N GLY A 202 -2.72 -32.38 24.57
CA GLY A 202 -2.37 -31.80 25.88
C GLY A 202 -1.26 -30.75 25.84
N VAL A 203 -1.23 -29.93 24.78
CA VAL A 203 -0.21 -28.89 24.55
C VAL A 203 -0.86 -27.53 24.36
N GLU A 204 -0.10 -26.48 24.58
CA GLU A 204 -0.46 -25.08 24.30
C GLU A 204 0.45 -24.53 23.21
N VAL A 205 -0.11 -23.80 22.24
CA VAL A 205 0.63 -23.13 21.18
C VAL A 205 0.68 -21.65 21.51
N ILE A 206 1.87 -21.10 21.55
CA ILE A 206 2.14 -19.67 21.75
C ILE A 206 2.79 -19.17 20.47
N ILE A 207 2.13 -18.25 19.79
CA ILE A 207 2.68 -17.59 18.60
C ILE A 207 3.55 -16.43 19.05
N ASP A 208 4.73 -16.29 18.45
CA ASP A 208 5.62 -15.16 18.71
C ASP A 208 5.00 -13.88 18.13
N SER A 209 5.20 -12.78 18.82
CA SER A 209 4.79 -11.47 18.32
C SER A 209 5.67 -11.08 17.13
N GLU A 210 5.04 -10.56 16.08
CA GLU A 210 5.77 -9.99 14.96
C GLU A 210 6.52 -8.73 15.42
N VAL A 211 7.80 -8.67 15.11
CA VAL A 211 8.65 -7.52 15.41
C VAL A 211 9.00 -6.84 14.08
N TYR A 212 8.48 -5.64 13.88
CA TYR A 212 8.84 -4.80 12.76
C TYR A 212 9.79 -3.72 13.24
N LEU A 213 10.84 -3.54 12.47
CA LEU A 213 11.78 -2.46 12.72
C LEU A 213 11.12 -1.15 12.33
N ALA A 214 11.15 -0.19 13.25
CA ALA A 214 10.72 1.16 12.92
C ALA A 214 11.66 1.72 11.82
N PRO A 215 11.14 2.19 10.68
CA PRO A 215 11.99 2.85 9.70
C PRO A 215 12.66 4.05 10.37
N GLU A 216 13.97 4.20 10.18
CA GLU A 216 14.65 5.46 10.50
C GLU A 216 14.17 6.51 9.51
N ILE A 217 13.09 7.17 9.85
CA ILE A 217 12.60 8.31 9.08
C ILE A 217 13.50 9.48 9.45
N GLN A 218 14.56 9.69 8.72
CA GLN A 218 15.26 10.96 8.71
C GLN A 218 14.35 11.92 7.93
N ILE A 219 13.57 12.71 8.66
CA ILE A 219 12.87 13.87 8.07
C ILE A 219 13.80 15.07 8.29
N PRO A 220 14.71 15.37 7.38
CA PRO A 220 15.65 16.47 7.59
C PRO A 220 15.05 17.83 7.22
N TYR A 221 13.75 17.90 6.86
CA TYR A 221 13.25 19.04 6.12
C TYR A 221 11.77 19.31 6.38
N GLU A 222 11.46 20.55 6.78
CA GLU A 222 10.10 21.07 6.65
C GLU A 222 9.76 21.13 5.15
N ARG A 223 8.98 20.18 4.68
CA ARG A 223 8.39 20.20 3.35
C ARG A 223 7.72 21.57 3.20
N ARG A 224 8.16 22.41 2.29
CA ARG A 224 7.36 23.56 1.84
C ARG A 224 6.01 22.97 1.46
N GLN A 225 5.01 23.23 2.29
CA GLN A 225 3.63 22.83 1.97
C GLN A 225 3.29 23.56 0.68
N ALA A 226 3.22 22.81 -0.40
CA ALA A 226 2.60 23.30 -1.62
C ALA A 226 1.08 23.34 -1.33
N ASN A 227 0.58 24.51 -0.94
CA ASN A 227 -0.87 24.75 -0.75
C ASN A 227 -1.66 24.68 -2.07
N GLY A 228 -1.05 24.17 -3.14
CA GLY A 228 -1.65 24.13 -4.46
C GLY A 228 -2.87 23.23 -4.59
N GLU A 229 -2.88 22.09 -3.89
CA GLU A 229 -4.02 21.17 -3.96
C GLU A 229 -5.30 21.77 -3.35
N ASP A 230 -5.22 22.43 -2.20
CA ASP A 230 -6.38 23.03 -1.56
C ASP A 230 -6.95 24.19 -2.39
N GLU A 231 -6.08 24.99 -3.01
CA GLU A 231 -6.50 26.07 -3.91
C GLU A 231 -7.10 25.55 -5.22
N PHE A 232 -6.52 24.48 -5.76
CA PHE A 232 -7.02 23.81 -6.95
C PHE A 232 -8.46 23.31 -6.77
N TYR A 233 -8.74 22.57 -5.68
CA TYR A 233 -10.11 22.09 -5.45
C TYR A 233 -11.11 23.21 -5.11
N LYS A 234 -10.67 24.25 -4.40
CA LYS A 234 -11.50 25.44 -4.11
C LYS A 234 -11.93 26.17 -5.37
N GLN A 235 -11.05 26.23 -6.39
CA GLN A 235 -11.33 26.87 -7.69
C GLN A 235 -12.54 26.23 -8.40
N PHE A 236 -12.78 24.94 -8.20
CA PHE A 236 -13.90 24.20 -8.80
C PHE A 236 -15.12 24.11 -7.90
N GLY A 237 -15.16 24.87 -6.78
CA GLY A 237 -16.31 24.91 -5.85
C GLY A 237 -16.62 23.58 -5.21
N ARG A 238 -15.62 22.73 -5.03
CA ARG A 238 -15.78 21.42 -4.41
C ARG A 238 -15.18 21.39 -3.01
N ASP A 239 -16.00 21.01 -2.06
CA ASP A 239 -15.59 20.74 -0.69
C ASP A 239 -15.08 19.30 -0.52
N PHE A 240 -14.77 18.59 -1.62
CA PHE A 240 -14.31 17.21 -1.57
C PHE A 240 -13.48 16.82 -2.80
N TYR A 241 -12.57 15.88 -2.61
CA TYR A 241 -11.83 15.19 -3.68
C TYR A 241 -11.84 13.67 -3.46
N TYR A 242 -11.42 12.91 -4.47
CA TYR A 242 -11.27 11.46 -4.33
C TYR A 242 -9.79 11.13 -4.16
N ASP A 243 -9.44 10.56 -3.00
CA ASP A 243 -8.13 10.00 -2.75
C ASP A 243 -8.23 8.46 -2.77
N HIS A 244 -7.52 7.82 -3.68
CA HIS A 244 -7.57 6.35 -3.88
C HIS A 244 -8.99 5.77 -3.97
N GLY A 245 -9.90 6.48 -4.63
CA GLY A 245 -11.31 6.09 -4.73
C GLY A 245 -12.16 6.40 -3.49
N VAL A 246 -11.58 6.98 -2.45
CA VAL A 246 -12.28 7.44 -1.25
C VAL A 246 -12.60 8.92 -1.38
N LYS A 247 -13.87 9.29 -1.17
CA LYS A 247 -14.30 10.67 -1.18
C LYS A 247 -13.83 11.38 0.10
N VAL A 248 -12.86 12.29 -0.04
CA VAL A 248 -12.34 13.12 1.06
C VAL A 248 -13.00 14.49 1.00
N TYR A 249 -13.59 14.93 2.09
CA TYR A 249 -14.16 16.27 2.19
C TYR A 249 -13.11 17.24 2.75
N VAL A 250 -12.89 18.35 2.05
CA VAL A 250 -12.13 19.48 2.59
C VAL A 250 -13.09 20.24 3.52
N LEU A 251 -12.90 20.09 4.82
CA LEU A 251 -13.67 20.83 5.82
C LEU A 251 -12.89 22.10 6.17
N ASP A 252 -13.53 23.25 6.06
CA ASP A 252 -13.04 24.46 6.71
C ASP A 252 -12.88 24.20 8.22
N GLU A 253 -11.87 24.82 8.84
CA GLU A 253 -11.46 24.64 10.23
C GLU A 253 -12.65 24.46 11.18
N ALA A 254 -13.11 23.22 11.35
CA ALA A 254 -14.10 22.88 12.34
C ALA A 254 -13.37 22.66 13.66
N LEU A 255 -13.74 23.41 14.68
CA LEU A 255 -13.32 23.20 16.06
C LEU A 255 -13.72 21.78 16.47
N VAL A 256 -12.83 20.82 16.23
CA VAL A 256 -13.07 19.42 16.56
C VAL A 256 -13.01 19.27 18.07
N ARG A 257 -14.16 19.21 18.72
CA ARG A 257 -14.27 18.59 20.02
C ARG A 257 -13.83 17.13 19.84
N ARG A 258 -12.73 16.78 20.46
CA ARG A 258 -12.01 15.51 20.34
C ARG A 258 -12.93 14.33 20.69
N THR A 259 -13.65 13.85 19.70
CA THR A 259 -14.19 12.49 19.75
C THR A 259 -13.03 11.58 19.29
N PRO A 260 -12.67 10.54 20.04
CA PRO A 260 -11.61 9.64 19.60
C PRO A 260 -11.95 9.12 18.19
N PRO A 261 -10.98 9.00 17.29
CA PRO A 261 -11.22 8.50 15.94
C PRO A 261 -11.91 7.15 16.03
N LYS A 262 -13.00 6.97 15.28
CA LYS A 262 -13.63 5.65 15.12
C LYS A 262 -12.57 4.71 14.57
N LYS A 263 -12.30 3.64 15.29
CA LYS A 263 -11.43 2.58 14.77
C LYS A 263 -12.17 1.89 13.63
N ASN A 264 -11.68 2.01 12.41
CA ASN A 264 -12.16 1.21 11.29
C ASN A 264 -11.46 -0.14 11.36
N TYR A 265 -12.22 -1.21 11.39
CA TYR A 265 -11.72 -2.58 11.45
C TYR A 265 -11.82 -3.28 10.08
N SER A 266 -12.62 -2.72 9.18
CA SER A 266 -12.76 -3.17 7.79
C SER A 266 -12.83 -1.98 6.85
N PHE A 267 -12.61 -2.24 5.56
CA PHE A 267 -12.72 -1.24 4.50
C PHE A 267 -14.13 -0.62 4.44
N TYR A 268 -15.16 -1.37 4.78
CA TYR A 268 -16.54 -0.92 4.71
C TYR A 268 -16.94 0.01 5.86
N ASP A 269 -16.23 -0.04 6.99
CA ASP A 269 -16.55 0.71 8.20
C ASP A 269 -16.54 2.22 7.99
N ALA A 270 -15.64 2.70 7.13
CA ALA A 270 -15.55 4.12 6.77
C ALA A 270 -16.80 4.62 6.02
N SER A 271 -17.46 3.73 5.27
CA SER A 271 -18.67 4.02 4.47
C SER A 271 -19.95 3.60 5.17
N ALA A 272 -19.84 3.05 6.39
CA ALA A 272 -20.99 2.54 7.11
C ALA A 272 -21.90 3.69 7.60
N ARG A 273 -23.19 3.55 7.33
CA ARG A 273 -24.21 4.45 7.88
C ARG A 273 -24.29 4.35 9.40
N TYR A 274 -24.10 3.15 9.93
CA TYR A 274 -24.05 2.87 11.35
C TYR A 274 -23.09 1.70 11.60
N MET A 275 -22.33 1.77 12.70
CA MET A 275 -21.37 0.74 13.08
C MET A 275 -21.48 0.47 14.57
N LEU A 276 -21.55 -0.82 14.91
CA LEU A 276 -21.29 -1.32 16.25
C LEU A 276 -19.81 -1.67 16.32
N ASP A 277 -19.03 -0.96 17.11
CA ASP A 277 -17.62 -1.20 17.32
C ASP A 277 -17.35 -2.29 18.36
N SER A 278 -16.11 -2.74 18.44
CA SER A 278 -15.68 -3.79 19.36
C SER A 278 -15.98 -3.45 20.84
N ALA A 279 -15.94 -2.17 21.21
CA ALA A 279 -16.22 -1.76 22.58
C ALA A 279 -17.70 -1.93 22.93
N ARG A 280 -18.60 -1.57 22.02
CA ARG A 280 -20.04 -1.78 22.18
C ARG A 280 -20.41 -3.25 22.14
N LEU A 281 -19.81 -4.02 21.21
CA LEU A 281 -20.03 -5.45 21.10
C LEU A 281 -19.55 -6.20 22.35
N ALA A 282 -18.40 -5.83 22.90
CA ALA A 282 -17.88 -6.39 24.15
C ALA A 282 -18.76 -6.02 25.38
N ALA A 283 -19.37 -4.85 25.38
CA ALA A 283 -20.31 -4.46 26.45
C ALA A 283 -21.62 -5.28 26.43
N MET A 284 -21.89 -5.98 25.33
CA MET A 284 -23.08 -6.83 25.16
C MET A 284 -22.85 -8.28 25.62
N LYS A 285 -21.87 -8.52 26.50
CA LYS A 285 -21.60 -9.82 27.12
C LYS A 285 -22.90 -10.45 27.63
N GLN A 286 -23.31 -11.55 27.08
CA GLN A 286 -24.56 -12.27 27.36
C GLN A 286 -25.77 -11.95 26.49
N LYS A 287 -25.69 -11.00 25.55
CA LYS A 287 -26.74 -10.78 24.55
C LYS A 287 -26.53 -11.71 23.35
N ASP A 288 -27.63 -12.20 22.82
CA ASP A 288 -27.59 -12.95 21.56
C ASP A 288 -27.40 -11.98 20.36
N MET A 289 -27.08 -12.53 19.21
CA MET A 289 -26.87 -11.73 17.99
C MET A 289 -28.11 -10.94 17.60
N ARG A 290 -29.30 -11.52 17.80
CA ARG A 290 -30.59 -10.84 17.53
C ARG A 290 -30.71 -9.54 18.32
N THR A 291 -30.39 -9.58 19.61
CA THR A 291 -30.43 -8.40 20.48
C THR A 291 -29.37 -7.36 20.07
N ALA A 292 -28.19 -7.80 19.67
CA ALA A 292 -27.13 -6.90 19.22
C ALA A 292 -27.52 -6.16 17.91
N LEU A 293 -28.11 -6.87 16.97
CA LEU A 293 -28.53 -6.28 15.70
C LEU A 293 -29.67 -5.26 15.87
N MET A 294 -30.55 -5.46 16.84
CA MET A 294 -31.65 -4.51 17.15
C MET A 294 -31.14 -3.19 17.76
N GLU A 295 -29.87 -3.11 18.19
CA GLU A 295 -29.29 -1.82 18.61
C GLU A 295 -28.91 -0.93 17.41
N ILE A 296 -28.91 -1.48 16.20
CA ILE A 296 -28.69 -0.70 14.98
C ILE A 296 -30.01 -0.04 14.59
N PRO A 297 -30.09 1.28 14.56
CA PRO A 297 -31.37 1.98 14.30
C PRO A 297 -32.00 1.60 12.96
N GLY A 298 -33.21 1.06 12.99
CA GLY A 298 -33.96 0.66 11.81
C GLY A 298 -33.72 -0.74 11.32
N VAL A 299 -32.81 -1.50 11.96
CA VAL A 299 -32.61 -2.92 11.70
C VAL A 299 -33.56 -3.75 12.53
N MET A 300 -34.22 -4.70 11.93
CA MET A 300 -35.14 -5.66 12.57
C MET A 300 -34.82 -7.07 12.09
N VAL A 301 -34.98 -8.01 13.01
CA VAL A 301 -34.85 -9.45 12.71
C VAL A 301 -36.22 -10.07 12.73
N ILE A 302 -36.76 -10.42 11.57
CA ILE A 302 -38.12 -10.97 11.37
C ILE A 302 -38.02 -12.36 10.79
N GLY A 303 -38.42 -13.38 11.58
CA GLY A 303 -38.25 -14.78 11.17
C GLY A 303 -36.79 -15.13 10.95
N GLU A 304 -36.45 -15.58 9.76
CA GLU A 304 -35.10 -15.92 9.30
C GLU A 304 -34.47 -14.83 8.41
N GLU A 305 -34.92 -13.59 8.54
CA GLU A 305 -34.40 -12.48 7.75
C GLU A 305 -34.00 -11.27 8.63
N ILE A 306 -32.93 -10.60 8.23
CA ILE A 306 -32.54 -9.32 8.79
C ILE A 306 -32.96 -8.23 7.80
N THR A 307 -33.74 -7.28 8.29
CA THR A 307 -34.28 -6.20 7.46
C THR A 307 -33.86 -4.82 7.97
N TYR A 308 -33.70 -3.89 7.05
CA TYR A 308 -33.50 -2.48 7.34
C TYR A 308 -34.63 -1.68 6.67
N ARG A 309 -35.41 -1.00 7.48
CA ARG A 309 -36.61 -0.23 7.03
C ARG A 309 -37.56 -1.09 6.16
N GLY A 310 -37.73 -2.36 6.50
CA GLY A 310 -38.62 -3.28 5.82
C GLY A 310 -38.04 -3.94 4.58
N LYS A 311 -36.78 -3.67 4.21
CA LYS A 311 -36.08 -4.30 3.09
C LYS A 311 -35.04 -5.29 3.61
N LYS A 312 -34.89 -6.43 2.92
CA LYS A 312 -33.95 -7.48 3.29
C LYS A 312 -32.51 -7.03 3.07
N LEU A 313 -31.66 -7.24 4.07
CA LEU A 313 -30.24 -6.92 3.99
C LEU A 313 -29.42 -8.11 3.45
N TYR A 314 -28.42 -7.80 2.66
CA TYR A 314 -27.38 -8.73 2.26
C TYR A 314 -26.38 -8.91 3.39
N LEU A 315 -25.99 -10.15 3.71
CA LEU A 315 -25.13 -10.46 4.84
C LEU A 315 -23.75 -10.84 4.32
N VAL A 316 -22.72 -10.19 4.87
CA VAL A 316 -21.32 -10.40 4.48
C VAL A 316 -20.50 -10.63 5.74
N LEU A 317 -19.75 -11.73 5.77
CA LEU A 317 -18.81 -12.08 6.84
C LEU A 317 -17.40 -12.13 6.27
N ASN A 318 -16.51 -11.23 6.74
CA ASN A 318 -15.11 -11.15 6.28
C ASN A 318 -15.00 -11.17 4.75
N ASP A 319 -15.73 -10.29 4.07
CA ASP A 319 -15.77 -10.12 2.61
C ASP A 319 -16.50 -11.22 1.82
N PHE A 320 -17.08 -12.23 2.47
CA PHE A 320 -17.83 -13.30 1.82
C PHE A 320 -19.31 -13.26 2.17
N PRO A 321 -20.21 -13.55 1.17
CA PRO A 321 -21.64 -13.73 1.45
C PRO A 321 -21.85 -14.78 2.52
N GLU A 322 -22.80 -14.52 3.43
CA GLU A 322 -23.06 -15.43 4.52
C GLU A 322 -24.57 -15.63 4.75
N GLU A 323 -24.92 -16.80 5.30
CA GLU A 323 -26.30 -17.17 5.59
C GLU A 323 -26.75 -16.68 6.98
N PHE A 324 -28.06 -16.42 7.09
CA PHE A 324 -28.68 -15.95 8.32
C PHE A 324 -28.37 -16.84 9.53
N ASP A 325 -28.53 -18.15 9.39
CA ASP A 325 -28.38 -19.11 10.50
C ASP A 325 -26.97 -19.08 11.08
N ARG A 326 -25.95 -18.98 10.24
CA ARG A 326 -24.58 -18.93 10.69
C ARG A 326 -24.29 -17.66 11.48
N ILE A 327 -24.73 -16.51 11.01
CA ILE A 327 -24.59 -15.24 11.74
C ILE A 327 -25.30 -15.29 13.08
N MET A 328 -26.51 -15.85 13.12
CA MET A 328 -27.30 -15.91 14.34
C MET A 328 -26.76 -16.88 15.40
N MET A 329 -25.92 -17.84 15.01
CA MET A 329 -25.21 -18.75 15.93
C MET A 329 -23.94 -18.14 16.53
N MET A 330 -23.46 -17.02 16.03
CA MET A 330 -22.25 -16.36 16.49
C MET A 330 -22.54 -15.41 17.66
N ASN A 331 -21.56 -15.25 18.56
CA ASN A 331 -21.68 -14.28 19.65
C ASN A 331 -21.23 -12.89 19.17
N PRO A 332 -21.93 -11.80 19.60
CA PRO A 332 -21.53 -10.43 19.24
C PRO A 332 -20.09 -10.08 19.57
N GLU A 333 -19.53 -10.64 20.65
CA GLU A 333 -18.14 -10.42 21.06
C GLU A 333 -17.10 -10.99 20.09
N GLN A 334 -17.52 -11.85 19.15
CA GLN A 334 -16.63 -12.43 18.13
C GLN A 334 -16.30 -11.43 17.01
N PHE A 335 -16.95 -10.26 17.03
CA PHE A 335 -16.77 -9.28 15.97
C PHE A 335 -16.02 -8.04 16.46
N LEU A 336 -15.14 -7.54 15.58
CA LEU A 336 -14.51 -6.22 15.72
C LEU A 336 -15.50 -5.11 15.37
N SER A 337 -16.31 -5.34 14.34
CA SER A 337 -17.36 -4.42 13.92
C SER A 337 -18.52 -5.15 13.26
N ILE A 338 -19.72 -4.55 13.39
CA ILE A 338 -20.90 -4.86 12.58
C ILE A 338 -21.34 -3.56 11.94
N SER A 339 -21.23 -3.47 10.62
CA SER A 339 -21.42 -2.24 9.87
C SER A 339 -22.62 -2.33 8.94
N LEU A 340 -23.52 -1.35 9.03
CA LEU A 340 -24.68 -1.21 8.15
C LEU A 340 -24.32 -0.30 6.98
N LEU A 341 -24.36 -0.84 5.78
CA LEU A 341 -24.29 -0.08 4.53
C LEU A 341 -25.71 0.22 4.03
N ASP A 342 -25.94 1.46 3.61
CA ASP A 342 -27.19 1.83 2.95
C ASP A 342 -27.26 1.30 1.51
N GLU A 343 -28.42 1.47 0.85
CA GLU A 343 -28.68 1.01 -0.52
C GLU A 343 -27.62 1.48 -1.52
N ARG A 344 -27.13 2.71 -1.37
CA ARG A 344 -26.15 3.31 -2.29
C ARG A 344 -24.79 2.64 -2.14
N MET A 345 -24.33 2.52 -0.89
CA MET A 345 -22.99 1.96 -0.62
C MET A 345 -22.98 0.46 -0.81
N SER A 346 -24.06 -0.25 -0.45
CA SER A 346 -24.14 -1.69 -0.71
C SER A 346 -24.16 -2.01 -2.21
N TYR A 347 -24.92 -1.24 -2.99
CA TYR A 347 -24.92 -1.39 -4.45
C TYR A 347 -23.54 -1.08 -5.05
N PHE A 348 -22.83 -0.09 -4.51
CA PHE A 348 -21.47 0.26 -4.96
C PHE A 348 -20.48 -0.90 -4.76
N TYR A 349 -20.56 -1.59 -3.60
CA TYR A 349 -19.61 -2.66 -3.28
C TYR A 349 -20.03 -4.03 -3.83
N PHE A 350 -21.31 -4.33 -3.85
CA PHE A 350 -21.85 -5.69 -4.15
C PHE A 350 -22.76 -5.72 -5.38
N GLY A 351 -22.99 -4.58 -6.02
CA GLY A 351 -23.84 -4.52 -7.21
C GLY A 351 -25.28 -4.98 -6.97
N GLN A 352 -25.78 -5.78 -7.91
CA GLN A 352 -27.16 -6.29 -7.87
C GLN A 352 -27.42 -7.33 -6.76
N GLU A 353 -26.40 -7.83 -6.11
CA GLU A 353 -26.56 -8.80 -5.01
C GLU A 353 -27.07 -8.13 -3.73
N ALA A 354 -26.77 -6.84 -3.54
CA ALA A 354 -27.15 -6.07 -2.35
C ALA A 354 -27.88 -4.75 -2.68
N PRO A 355 -29.01 -4.77 -3.39
CA PRO A 355 -29.67 -3.54 -3.86
C PRO A 355 -30.31 -2.74 -2.73
N ASP A 356 -30.65 -3.36 -1.61
CA ASP A 356 -31.45 -2.79 -0.52
C ASP A 356 -30.64 -2.48 0.74
N GLY A 357 -29.34 -2.72 0.72
CA GLY A 357 -28.43 -2.53 1.83
C GLY A 357 -27.70 -3.80 2.22
N ALA A 358 -26.62 -3.67 3.00
CA ALA A 358 -25.83 -4.80 3.49
C ALA A 358 -25.43 -4.64 4.96
N LEU A 359 -25.33 -5.76 5.66
CA LEU A 359 -24.68 -5.86 6.96
C LEU A 359 -23.34 -6.56 6.81
N ILE A 360 -22.28 -5.89 7.21
CA ILE A 360 -20.91 -6.40 7.15
C ILE A 360 -20.49 -6.77 8.56
N PHE A 361 -20.07 -8.01 8.72
CA PHE A 361 -19.57 -8.58 9.97
C PHE A 361 -18.07 -8.79 9.84
N THR A 362 -17.28 -8.10 10.67
CA THR A 362 -15.83 -8.24 10.72
C THR A 362 -15.45 -9.01 11.98
N GLU A 363 -14.99 -10.25 11.82
CA GLU A 363 -14.62 -11.10 12.96
C GLU A 363 -13.40 -10.58 13.71
N ASN A 364 -13.43 -10.76 15.02
CA ASN A 364 -12.26 -10.60 15.88
C ASN A 364 -11.53 -11.96 15.99
N PHE A 365 -10.50 -12.14 15.15
CA PHE A 365 -9.72 -13.38 15.19
C PHE A 365 -8.89 -13.56 16.47
N ASP A 366 -8.70 -12.47 17.24
CA ASP A 366 -8.09 -12.53 18.58
C ASP A 366 -9.11 -12.87 19.67
N TYR A 367 -10.40 -12.90 19.31
CA TYR A 367 -11.44 -13.28 20.26
C TYR A 367 -11.26 -14.75 20.68
N ARG A 368 -10.92 -14.92 21.94
CA ARG A 368 -10.85 -16.25 22.57
C ARG A 368 -11.93 -16.32 23.64
N PRO A 369 -13.07 -16.95 23.37
CA PRO A 369 -14.04 -17.21 24.41
C PRO A 369 -13.37 -18.01 25.51
N GLU A 370 -13.50 -17.59 26.77
CA GLU A 370 -12.88 -18.27 27.93
C GLU A 370 -13.19 -19.78 27.98
N ARG A 371 -14.28 -20.21 27.35
CA ARG A 371 -14.71 -21.61 27.22
C ARG A 371 -14.06 -22.39 26.08
N LEU A 372 -13.38 -21.75 25.11
CA LEU A 372 -12.80 -22.38 23.91
C LEU A 372 -11.28 -22.27 23.84
N LYS A 373 -10.55 -22.22 24.97
CA LYS A 373 -9.15 -22.61 24.96
C LYS A 373 -9.07 -24.10 24.64
N GLN A 374 -9.32 -24.46 23.39
CA GLN A 374 -9.07 -25.81 22.93
C GLN A 374 -7.58 -26.03 23.00
N ARG A 375 -7.20 -26.93 23.91
CA ARG A 375 -5.80 -27.31 24.11
C ARG A 375 -5.21 -27.75 22.78
N GLY A 376 -4.08 -27.17 22.43
CA GLY A 376 -3.39 -27.47 21.20
C GLY A 376 -3.93 -26.73 19.94
N LEU A 377 -4.78 -25.71 20.09
CA LEU A 377 -5.26 -24.89 19.00
C LEU A 377 -4.94 -23.42 19.27
N SER A 378 -4.37 -22.73 18.30
CA SER A 378 -4.19 -21.27 18.30
C SER A 378 -4.72 -20.70 17.00
N VAL A 379 -5.48 -19.61 17.09
CA VAL A 379 -5.97 -18.86 15.92
C VAL A 379 -5.38 -17.46 16.01
N PHE A 380 -4.78 -16.99 14.93
CA PHE A 380 -4.16 -15.67 14.88
C PHE A 380 -4.17 -15.10 13.47
N ARG A 381 -3.94 -13.82 13.36
CA ARG A 381 -3.86 -13.10 12.07
C ARG A 381 -2.56 -12.29 12.08
N PRO A 382 -1.54 -12.75 11.36
CA PRO A 382 -0.32 -11.99 11.18
C PRO A 382 -0.55 -10.84 10.18
N LEU A 383 0.36 -9.87 10.16
CA LEU A 383 0.38 -8.83 9.15
C LEU A 383 0.77 -9.43 7.81
N GLY A 384 -0.16 -9.47 6.87
CA GLY A 384 0.09 -9.94 5.51
C GLY A 384 0.59 -8.84 4.58
N TYR A 385 1.03 -9.22 3.38
CA TYR A 385 1.37 -8.25 2.35
C TYR A 385 0.12 -7.49 1.91
N GLN A 386 0.20 -6.18 1.89
CA GLN A 386 -0.88 -5.34 1.38
C GLN A 386 -1.17 -5.71 -0.08
N LYS A 387 -2.45 -5.85 -0.41
CA LYS A 387 -2.85 -6.07 -1.80
C LYS A 387 -2.54 -4.80 -2.61
N PRO A 388 -1.86 -4.92 -3.75
CA PRO A 388 -1.66 -3.78 -4.62
C PRO A 388 -3.02 -3.23 -5.08
N VAL A 389 -3.17 -1.93 -4.98
CA VAL A 389 -4.34 -1.21 -5.50
C VAL A 389 -3.94 -0.56 -6.81
N ASP A 390 -4.67 -0.87 -7.88
CA ASP A 390 -4.46 -0.24 -9.16
C ASP A 390 -4.90 1.23 -9.12
N PHE A 391 -4.13 2.08 -9.78
CA PHE A 391 -4.50 3.48 -9.91
C PHE A 391 -5.77 3.59 -10.76
N TYR A 392 -6.79 4.24 -10.20
CA TYR A 392 -8.08 4.38 -10.88
C TYR A 392 -7.96 5.34 -12.09
N ILE A 393 -8.30 4.83 -13.26
CA ILE A 393 -8.34 5.57 -14.52
C ILE A 393 -9.73 5.37 -15.11
N PRO A 394 -10.56 6.43 -15.17
CA PRO A 394 -11.89 6.32 -15.79
C PRO A 394 -11.76 6.00 -17.28
N ARG A 395 -12.56 5.08 -17.75
CA ARG A 395 -12.59 4.66 -19.16
C ARG A 395 -13.83 5.21 -19.83
N TYR A 396 -13.72 6.40 -20.41
CA TYR A 396 -14.83 7.07 -21.08
C TYR A 396 -15.23 6.44 -22.41
N ASP A 397 -14.47 5.47 -22.92
CA ASP A 397 -14.83 4.60 -24.02
C ASP A 397 -15.85 3.52 -23.62
N VAL A 398 -16.12 3.34 -22.33
CA VAL A 398 -17.11 2.42 -21.79
C VAL A 398 -18.40 3.16 -21.47
N ASP A 399 -19.51 2.77 -22.09
CA ASP A 399 -20.81 3.47 -21.97
C ASP A 399 -21.31 3.58 -20.52
N SER A 400 -21.14 2.53 -19.69
CA SER A 400 -21.54 2.57 -18.28
C SER A 400 -20.76 3.59 -17.47
N VAL A 401 -19.47 3.77 -17.72
CA VAL A 401 -18.63 4.77 -17.06
C VAL A 401 -19.04 6.17 -17.54
N ARG A 402 -19.21 6.35 -18.86
CA ARG A 402 -19.64 7.62 -19.43
C ARG A 402 -20.99 8.09 -18.89
N LEU A 403 -21.95 7.18 -18.74
CA LEU A 403 -23.27 7.49 -18.16
C LEU A 403 -23.18 7.77 -16.67
N ALA A 404 -22.41 7.01 -15.91
CA ALA A 404 -22.22 7.24 -14.48
C ALA A 404 -21.54 8.56 -14.15
N MET A 405 -20.67 9.04 -15.06
CA MET A 405 -19.92 10.28 -14.91
C MET A 405 -20.55 11.47 -15.67
N ALA A 406 -21.74 11.30 -16.28
CA ALA A 406 -22.36 12.34 -17.10
C ALA A 406 -22.68 13.62 -16.31
N ASP A 407 -23.19 13.47 -15.09
CA ASP A 407 -23.60 14.57 -14.21
C ASP A 407 -22.51 14.98 -13.20
N SER A 408 -21.30 14.44 -13.32
CA SER A 408 -20.18 14.75 -12.43
C SER A 408 -19.01 15.34 -13.22
N THR A 409 -18.32 16.32 -12.63
CA THR A 409 -17.07 16.84 -13.18
C THR A 409 -15.92 15.94 -12.72
N ASP A 410 -15.08 15.51 -13.64
CA ASP A 410 -13.88 14.72 -13.34
C ASP A 410 -12.71 15.68 -13.09
N ILE A 411 -12.21 15.74 -11.87
CA ILE A 411 -11.10 16.59 -11.46
C ILE A 411 -10.07 15.72 -10.75
N ARG A 412 -8.89 15.59 -11.35
CA ARG A 412 -7.82 14.74 -10.84
C ARG A 412 -6.48 15.47 -10.88
N PRO A 413 -5.78 15.67 -9.76
CA PRO A 413 -4.41 16.21 -9.77
C PRO A 413 -3.44 15.30 -10.53
N THR A 414 -3.64 13.99 -10.43
CA THR A 414 -2.94 12.98 -11.22
C THR A 414 -3.91 12.37 -12.23
N VAL A 415 -3.74 12.72 -13.47
CA VAL A 415 -4.59 12.27 -14.58
C VAL A 415 -4.33 10.80 -14.91
N TYR A 416 -3.05 10.41 -14.88
CA TYR A 416 -2.60 9.04 -15.12
C TYR A 416 -1.38 8.68 -14.30
N TRP A 417 -1.33 7.45 -13.81
CA TRP A 417 -0.15 6.89 -13.17
C TRP A 417 -0.05 5.39 -13.43
N ASN A 418 1.13 4.96 -13.87
CA ASN A 418 1.47 3.55 -14.00
C ASN A 418 2.90 3.32 -13.47
N PRO A 419 3.08 2.59 -12.37
CA PRO A 419 4.37 2.41 -11.73
C PRO A 419 5.26 1.37 -12.39
N ASN A 420 4.75 0.58 -13.35
CA ASN A 420 5.45 -0.60 -13.85
C ASN A 420 5.28 -0.79 -15.36
N ILE A 421 5.91 0.04 -16.13
CA ILE A 421 5.94 -0.04 -17.59
C ILE A 421 7.27 -0.67 -18.02
N LYS A 422 7.22 -1.74 -18.80
CA LYS A 422 8.42 -2.34 -19.38
C LYS A 422 8.70 -1.68 -20.73
N LEU A 423 9.88 -1.05 -20.86
CA LEU A 423 10.35 -0.50 -22.12
C LEU A 423 11.51 -1.35 -22.67
N LYS A 424 11.55 -1.47 -23.98
CA LYS A 424 12.61 -2.15 -24.73
C LYS A 424 13.02 -1.30 -25.93
N THR A 425 14.29 -1.35 -26.30
CA THR A 425 14.81 -0.65 -27.49
C THR A 425 14.30 -1.24 -28.81
N SER A 426 13.78 -2.47 -28.78
CA SER A 426 13.30 -3.17 -29.98
C SER A 426 11.91 -2.75 -30.44
N GLU A 427 11.12 -2.16 -29.55
CA GLU A 427 9.71 -1.87 -29.83
C GLU A 427 9.20 -0.68 -29.00
N PRO A 428 8.38 0.21 -29.53
CA PRO A 428 7.69 1.23 -28.76
C PRO A 428 6.64 0.59 -27.83
N THR A 429 6.38 1.24 -26.71
CA THR A 429 5.32 0.84 -25.79
C THR A 429 4.19 1.88 -25.85
N HIS A 430 2.96 1.41 -26.01
CA HIS A 430 1.79 2.25 -26.08
C HIS A 430 1.02 2.25 -24.78
N VAL A 431 0.57 3.42 -24.37
CA VAL A 431 -0.25 3.65 -23.18
C VAL A 431 -1.44 4.50 -23.56
N ARG A 432 -2.63 4.15 -23.07
CA ARG A 432 -3.85 4.92 -23.30
C ARG A 432 -4.51 5.29 -21.99
N PHE A 433 -4.91 6.54 -21.86
CA PHE A 433 -5.72 7.04 -20.76
C PHE A 433 -6.67 8.14 -21.26
N PHE A 434 -7.46 8.71 -20.36
CA PHE A 434 -8.41 9.76 -20.68
C PHE A 434 -8.11 11.01 -19.87
N MET A 435 -8.24 12.17 -20.53
CA MET A 435 -8.13 13.45 -19.86
C MET A 435 -9.26 13.65 -18.86
N ASP A 436 -9.03 14.49 -17.89
CA ASP A 436 -10.04 14.99 -16.96
C ASP A 436 -10.70 16.28 -17.48
N ASP A 437 -11.59 16.86 -16.69
CA ASP A 437 -12.32 18.07 -17.05
C ASP A 437 -11.59 19.37 -16.66
N ALA A 438 -10.55 19.28 -15.83
CA ALA A 438 -9.92 20.43 -15.18
C ALA A 438 -8.57 20.81 -15.78
N CYS A 439 -7.84 19.85 -16.29
CA CYS A 439 -6.46 20.03 -16.73
C CYS A 439 -6.35 20.90 -17.99
N ASP A 440 -5.64 22.01 -17.90
CA ASP A 440 -5.28 22.86 -19.05
C ASP A 440 -3.84 22.57 -19.52
N HIS A 441 -2.95 22.25 -18.58
CA HIS A 441 -1.54 21.96 -18.84
C HIS A 441 -1.13 20.73 -18.03
N CYS A 442 -0.63 19.73 -18.70
CA CYS A 442 -0.16 18.51 -18.06
C CYS A 442 1.33 18.31 -18.27
N THR A 443 1.97 17.80 -17.23
CA THR A 443 3.34 17.32 -17.32
C THR A 443 3.39 15.80 -17.22
N PHE A 444 4.02 15.19 -18.22
CA PHE A 444 4.37 13.77 -18.27
C PHE A 444 5.76 13.60 -17.71
N ILE A 445 5.93 12.69 -16.76
CA ILE A 445 7.23 12.25 -16.26
C ILE A 445 7.35 10.76 -16.47
N LEU A 446 8.36 10.38 -17.24
CA LEU A 446 8.77 9.01 -17.46
C LEU A 446 10.12 8.81 -16.78
N GLU A 447 10.15 7.95 -15.76
CA GLU A 447 11.32 7.67 -14.94
C GLU A 447 11.54 6.17 -14.81
N GLY A 448 12.78 5.73 -14.79
CA GLY A 448 13.07 4.33 -14.60
C GLY A 448 14.54 3.97 -14.65
N VAL A 449 14.77 2.66 -14.52
CA VAL A 449 16.10 2.08 -14.52
C VAL A 449 16.18 0.94 -15.54
N LEU A 450 17.22 0.94 -16.32
CA LEU A 450 17.53 -0.13 -17.26
C LEU A 450 18.16 -1.32 -16.52
N ASN A 451 18.12 -2.49 -17.14
CA ASN A 451 18.69 -3.72 -16.57
C ASN A 451 20.21 -3.64 -16.29
N ASP A 452 20.91 -2.70 -16.92
CA ASP A 452 22.33 -2.43 -16.67
C ASP A 452 22.58 -1.38 -15.56
N GLY A 453 21.51 -0.91 -14.89
CA GLY A 453 21.59 0.11 -13.84
C GLY A 453 21.54 1.56 -14.35
N THR A 454 21.44 1.80 -15.66
CA THR A 454 21.32 3.17 -16.19
C THR A 454 20.01 3.80 -15.75
N VAL A 455 20.10 4.94 -15.06
CA VAL A 455 18.94 5.72 -14.62
C VAL A 455 18.51 6.65 -15.73
N CYS A 456 17.22 6.66 -16.06
CA CYS A 456 16.67 7.44 -17.15
C CYS A 456 15.49 8.26 -16.65
N ARG A 457 15.37 9.51 -17.12
CA ARG A 457 14.25 10.41 -16.83
C ARG A 457 13.94 11.29 -18.04
N LYS A 458 12.65 11.45 -18.33
CA LYS A 458 12.16 12.35 -19.38
C LYS A 458 10.92 13.06 -18.93
N GLU A 459 10.86 14.36 -19.23
CA GLU A 459 9.65 15.18 -19.06
C GLU A 459 9.14 15.64 -20.42
N LYS A 460 7.80 15.74 -20.53
CA LYS A 460 7.11 16.37 -21.64
C LYS A 460 5.91 17.14 -21.12
N LYS A 461 5.74 18.37 -21.57
CA LYS A 461 4.56 19.20 -21.27
C LYS A 461 3.64 19.23 -22.47
N ILE A 462 2.35 19.14 -22.21
CA ILE A 462 1.29 19.35 -23.21
C ILE A 462 0.30 20.38 -22.68
N SER A 463 -0.22 21.19 -23.62
CA SER A 463 -1.30 22.13 -23.35
C SER A 463 -2.58 21.59 -23.96
N LEU A 464 -3.67 21.62 -23.21
CA LEU A 464 -4.98 21.26 -23.74
C LEU A 464 -5.53 22.41 -24.58
N ARG A 465 -6.23 22.09 -25.64
CA ARG A 465 -7.02 23.07 -26.39
C ARG A 465 -8.43 23.03 -25.81
N ARG A 466 -8.83 24.11 -25.17
CA ARG A 466 -10.26 24.33 -24.86
C ARG A 466 -11.01 24.66 -26.11
#